data_59f221e6364770d3ab951c176d2c79a7
#
_entry.id   59f221e6364770d3ab951c176d2c79a7
#
_cell.length_a   1.000
_cell.length_b   1.000
_cell.length_c   1.000
_cell.angle_alpha   90.00
_cell.angle_beta   90.00
_cell.angle_gamma   90.00
#
_symmetry.space_group_name_H-M   'P 1'
#
loop_
_entity.id
_entity.type
_entity.pdbx_description
1 polymer ?
#
loop_
_entity_poly.entity_id
_entity_poly.type
_entity_poly.pdbx_seq_one_letter_code
_entity_poly.pdbx_strand_id
1 'polypeptide(L)'
;MKIIIADFQIAKYGGIVNYVKDMLKAFHELGHEVDVAQMTPTSTTQKAYDKKVAEFESGEHQRKIKFHSQAGGYEKDETVGYWYNTYYGYFLPPSNRIGVYEADAVERWKSLVSDADIILWNFMPTKSSAWDKKGVKFDFWWKFYDLPDRIKQVFLVHDAYFDMRASNVSALKDKLLFMACAHLAAYQCCANIGIPRSLLLNPRYIDEDARMPIKAMQRRTQDFFAAHMFKSMKHMEELIAAIPYLNKGVDEAFDVKIAGTGIEMNYMTSPTKTKQQYMCTLKRDPNLPKKLDGKISLWNRAVKFGMEYMGQMSGTNVQDMLFNTKFAIDPSWSDHYSKYCRTHINGFIIEAMLKGAYPVLRDYRGLSKESIENEIYDPLYENIRAIIIPWNATPKEFGLALQKAATMSPKKFLKDTLHNFELVRELFNSKKNAEEIIRLCKGGRKRVKKELECGTDSDNVRRITSDIMENFYGIELPIEWEE
;
A
#
# COMPACT_ATOMS: atom_id res chain seq x y z
N MET A 1 -15.34 22.38 7.79
CA MET A 1 -14.98 21.48 8.91
C MET A 1 -13.49 21.44 9.00
N LYS A 2 -12.97 21.29 10.22
CA LYS A 2 -11.54 21.06 10.44
C LYS A 2 -11.27 19.57 10.63
N ILE A 3 -10.40 19.01 9.81
CA ILE A 3 -10.08 17.59 9.76
C ILE A 3 -8.59 17.40 10.07
N ILE A 4 -8.28 16.52 11.01
CA ILE A 4 -6.89 16.16 11.33
C ILE A 4 -6.64 14.72 10.91
N ILE A 5 -5.63 14.48 10.09
CA ILE A 5 -5.15 13.14 9.79
C ILE A 5 -4.01 12.81 10.75
N ALA A 6 -4.26 11.92 11.71
CA ALA A 6 -3.27 11.48 12.67
C ALA A 6 -2.52 10.26 12.12
N ASP A 7 -1.24 10.41 11.87
CA ASP A 7 -0.37 9.35 11.34
C ASP A 7 0.60 8.84 12.41
N PHE A 8 0.52 7.55 12.73
CA PHE A 8 1.41 6.88 13.68
C PHE A 8 2.62 6.23 13.00
N GLN A 9 2.58 6.06 11.72
CA GLN A 9 3.75 5.61 10.98
C GLN A 9 4.52 6.82 10.48
N ILE A 10 5.75 6.91 10.89
CA ILE A 10 6.73 7.59 10.06
C ILE A 10 6.83 6.71 8.83
N ALA A 11 6.03 7.02 7.82
CA ALA A 11 5.99 6.22 6.61
C ALA A 11 7.39 6.16 6.05
N LYS A 12 8.05 5.04 6.27
CA LYS A 12 9.36 4.82 5.69
C LYS A 12 9.26 4.64 4.19
N TYR A 13 8.11 4.11 3.70
CA TYR A 13 7.95 3.76 2.28
C TYR A 13 6.48 3.57 1.90
N GLY A 14 6.07 4.02 0.71
CA GLY A 14 4.97 3.41 -0.05
C GLY A 14 3.58 4.02 0.08
N GLY A 15 2.59 3.19 -0.10
CA GLY A 15 1.20 3.56 -0.36
C GLY A 15 0.50 4.40 0.70
N ILE A 16 0.88 4.27 1.97
CA ILE A 16 0.25 5.02 3.09
C ILE A 16 0.47 6.52 2.96
N VAL A 17 1.67 6.94 2.56
CA VAL A 17 1.97 8.36 2.35
C VAL A 17 1.16 8.93 1.20
N ASN A 18 1.06 8.20 0.10
CA ASN A 18 0.22 8.58 -1.03
C ASN A 18 -1.26 8.65 -0.62
N TYR A 19 -1.72 7.71 0.21
CA TYR A 19 -3.07 7.75 0.75
C TYR A 19 -3.33 9.05 1.51
N VAL A 20 -2.45 9.44 2.44
CA VAL A 20 -2.59 10.68 3.21
C VAL A 20 -2.62 11.88 2.28
N LYS A 21 -1.69 11.97 1.33
CA LYS A 21 -1.62 13.04 0.33
C LYS A 21 -2.90 13.15 -0.48
N ASP A 22 -3.39 12.03 -0.99
CA ASP A 22 -4.58 11.99 -1.82
C ASP A 22 -5.85 12.38 -1.04
N MET A 23 -5.95 11.97 0.22
CA MET A 23 -7.05 12.36 1.10
C MET A 23 -6.97 13.83 1.52
N LEU A 24 -5.79 14.35 1.84
CA LEU A 24 -5.58 15.77 2.14
C LEU A 24 -6.09 16.64 0.97
N LYS A 25 -5.65 16.32 -0.24
CA LYS A 25 -6.05 17.06 -1.44
C LYS A 25 -7.56 16.99 -1.65
N ALA A 26 -8.15 15.82 -1.49
CA ALA A 26 -9.58 15.62 -1.64
C ALA A 26 -10.40 16.45 -0.63
N PHE A 27 -10.04 16.43 0.65
CA PHE A 27 -10.72 17.25 1.66
C PHE A 27 -10.57 18.75 1.43
N HIS A 28 -9.38 19.18 1.01
CA HIS A 28 -9.11 20.58 0.69
C HIS A 28 -10.00 21.07 -0.46
N GLU A 29 -10.10 20.29 -1.54
CA GLU A 29 -10.97 20.64 -2.69
C GLU A 29 -12.44 20.64 -2.36
N LEU A 30 -12.87 19.86 -1.38
CA LEU A 30 -14.23 19.92 -0.83
C LEU A 30 -14.46 21.14 0.09
N GLY A 31 -13.49 22.03 0.19
CA GLY A 31 -13.58 23.26 0.98
C GLY A 31 -13.44 23.05 2.49
N HIS A 32 -12.73 22.01 2.92
CA HIS A 32 -12.46 21.73 4.31
C HIS A 32 -11.03 22.16 4.70
N GLU A 33 -10.89 22.65 5.92
CA GLU A 33 -9.59 22.82 6.55
C GLU A 33 -9.06 21.44 6.93
N VAL A 34 -7.88 21.08 6.43
CA VAL A 34 -7.30 19.77 6.69
C VAL A 34 -5.84 19.90 7.07
N ASP A 35 -5.41 19.12 8.05
CA ASP A 35 -4.06 19.17 8.58
C ASP A 35 -3.57 17.75 8.92
N VAL A 36 -2.24 17.58 9.02
CA VAL A 36 -1.60 16.33 9.41
C VAL A 36 -0.97 16.47 10.78
N ALA A 37 -1.20 15.49 11.61
CA ALA A 37 -0.50 15.33 12.88
C ALA A 37 0.31 14.03 12.86
N GLN A 38 1.60 14.11 13.14
CA GLN A 38 2.46 12.94 13.19
C GLN A 38 2.78 12.57 14.64
N MET A 39 2.39 11.34 14.99
CA MET A 39 2.73 10.74 16.28
C MET A 39 4.08 10.04 16.16
N THR A 40 5.10 10.55 16.84
CA THR A 40 6.49 10.07 16.74
C THR A 40 7.04 9.68 18.11
N PRO A 41 8.14 8.90 18.21
CA PRO A 41 8.76 8.63 19.51
C PRO A 41 9.18 9.90 20.24
N THR A 42 9.70 10.88 19.50
CA THR A 42 10.19 12.17 20.00
C THR A 42 9.72 13.30 19.10
N SER A 43 9.40 14.44 19.67
CA SER A 43 9.10 15.67 18.93
C SER A 43 10.34 16.20 18.21
N THR A 44 10.15 17.22 17.41
CA THR A 44 11.26 17.99 16.84
C THR A 44 11.30 19.38 17.52
N THR A 45 12.49 19.93 17.68
CA THR A 45 12.63 21.30 18.20
C THR A 45 12.41 22.32 17.09
N GLN A 46 11.97 23.54 17.45
CA GLN A 46 11.81 24.63 16.49
C GLN A 46 13.11 24.89 15.72
N LYS A 47 14.22 24.95 16.41
CA LYS A 47 15.55 25.14 15.80
C LYS A 47 15.89 24.06 14.76
N ALA A 48 15.55 22.78 15.04
CA ALA A 48 15.80 21.68 14.12
C ALA A 48 14.87 21.75 12.89
N TYR A 49 13.63 22.18 13.10
CA TYR A 49 12.66 22.42 12.03
C TYR A 49 13.13 23.56 11.12
N ASP A 50 13.44 24.74 11.68
CA ASP A 50 13.86 25.91 10.92
C ASP A 50 15.11 25.63 10.08
N LYS A 51 16.09 24.93 10.68
CA LYS A 51 17.27 24.48 9.95
C LYS A 51 16.89 23.59 8.76
N LYS A 52 15.93 22.70 8.94
CA LYS A 52 15.51 21.77 7.89
C LYS A 52 14.74 22.50 6.78
N VAL A 53 13.87 23.43 7.14
CA VAL A 53 13.16 24.28 6.19
C VAL A 53 14.16 25.06 5.33
N ALA A 54 15.17 25.71 5.95
CA ALA A 54 16.21 26.42 5.22
C ALA A 54 17.00 25.51 4.27
N GLU A 55 17.28 24.24 4.65
CA GLU A 55 17.92 23.25 3.77
C GLU A 55 17.02 22.91 2.55
N PHE A 56 15.70 22.86 2.72
CA PHE A 56 14.77 22.59 1.62
C PHE A 56 14.64 23.79 0.69
N GLU A 57 14.46 25.00 1.24
CA GLU A 57 14.31 26.25 0.48
C GLU A 57 15.57 26.60 -0.30
N SER A 58 16.75 26.36 0.25
CA SER A 58 18.04 26.58 -0.43
C SER A 58 18.34 25.52 -1.50
N GLY A 59 17.54 24.45 -1.59
CA GLY A 59 17.82 23.30 -2.46
C GLY A 59 19.03 22.46 -2.03
N GLU A 60 19.61 22.73 -0.86
CA GLU A 60 20.76 21.96 -0.33
C GLU A 60 20.38 20.51 -0.08
N HIS A 61 19.16 20.29 0.41
CA HIS A 61 18.64 18.96 0.65
C HIS A 61 18.54 18.15 -0.64
N GLN A 62 18.08 18.76 -1.72
CA GLN A 62 18.01 18.14 -3.06
C GLN A 62 19.40 17.73 -3.57
N ARG A 63 20.41 18.57 -3.31
CA ARG A 63 21.80 18.27 -3.68
C ARG A 63 22.39 17.11 -2.89
N LYS A 64 22.06 17.01 -1.59
CA LYS A 64 22.48 15.88 -0.73
C LYS A 64 21.84 14.55 -1.13
N ILE A 65 20.61 14.59 -1.61
CA ILE A 65 19.87 13.37 -2.08
C ILE A 65 20.38 12.89 -3.45
N LYS A 66 21.15 13.65 -4.20
CA LYS A 66 21.69 13.25 -5.51
C LYS A 66 22.47 11.93 -5.50
N PHE A 67 22.93 11.45 -4.36
CA PHE A 67 23.55 10.13 -4.23
C PHE A 67 22.56 8.96 -4.35
N HIS A 68 21.27 9.21 -4.11
CA HIS A 68 20.19 8.29 -4.43
C HIS A 68 19.40 8.88 -5.59
N SER A 69 20.00 8.89 -6.76
CA SER A 69 19.67 9.66 -7.95
C SER A 69 18.21 9.58 -8.44
N GLN A 70 17.40 8.77 -7.81
CA GLN A 70 15.99 8.54 -8.16
C GLN A 70 15.06 8.65 -6.95
N ALA A 71 15.54 9.00 -5.78
CA ALA A 71 14.73 9.05 -4.55
C ALA A 71 13.82 10.28 -4.45
N GLY A 72 13.74 11.13 -5.47
CA GLY A 72 12.97 12.38 -5.44
C GLY A 72 13.41 13.33 -4.33
N GLY A 73 13.16 14.60 -4.53
CA GLY A 73 13.40 15.61 -3.51
C GLY A 73 12.18 15.84 -2.61
N TYR A 74 12.35 16.75 -1.67
CA TYR A 74 11.22 17.32 -0.97
C TYR A 74 10.60 18.43 -1.83
N GLU A 75 9.29 18.35 -1.98
CA GLU A 75 8.47 19.40 -2.59
C GLU A 75 7.56 19.99 -1.52
N LYS A 76 7.26 21.26 -1.61
CA LYS A 76 6.29 21.87 -0.71
C LYS A 76 4.89 21.44 -1.14
N ASP A 77 4.13 20.87 -0.24
CA ASP A 77 2.72 20.59 -0.45
C ASP A 77 1.93 21.88 -0.24
N GLU A 78 1.40 22.46 -1.29
CA GLU A 78 0.69 23.74 -1.24
C GLU A 78 -0.62 23.66 -0.43
N THR A 79 -1.20 22.46 -0.32
CA THR A 79 -2.46 22.26 0.40
C THR A 79 -2.30 22.51 1.90
N VAL A 80 -1.19 22.07 2.47
CA VAL A 80 -0.91 22.20 3.91
C VAL A 80 0.33 23.04 4.23
N GLY A 81 1.06 23.47 3.19
CA GLY A 81 2.26 24.27 3.35
C GLY A 81 3.47 23.54 3.92
N TYR A 82 3.43 22.21 3.96
CA TYR A 82 4.50 21.38 4.48
C TYR A 82 5.40 20.84 3.38
N TRP A 83 6.67 20.59 3.74
CA TRP A 83 7.59 19.88 2.90
C TRP A 83 7.25 18.40 2.86
N TYR A 84 7.13 17.88 1.65
CA TYR A 84 6.71 16.53 1.39
C TYR A 84 7.76 15.76 0.57
N ASN A 85 8.07 14.57 1.01
CA ASN A 85 8.81 13.61 0.23
C ASN A 85 8.00 12.32 0.13
N THR A 86 7.73 11.88 -1.08
CA THR A 86 6.99 10.63 -1.37
C THR A 86 7.61 9.40 -0.71
N TYR A 87 8.86 9.52 -0.28
CA TYR A 87 9.63 8.45 0.31
C TYR A 87 9.59 8.43 1.84
N TYR A 88 9.57 9.61 2.48
CA TYR A 88 9.69 9.77 3.93
C TYR A 88 8.47 10.43 4.59
N GLY A 89 7.45 10.76 3.81
CA GLY A 89 6.29 11.49 4.31
C GLY A 89 6.54 12.99 4.49
N TYR A 90 5.67 13.63 5.25
CA TYR A 90 5.72 15.07 5.47
C TYR A 90 6.78 15.44 6.48
N PHE A 91 7.47 16.56 6.24
CA PHE A 91 8.25 17.24 7.25
C PHE A 91 7.38 18.31 7.91
N LEU A 92 6.89 17.99 9.11
CA LEU A 92 5.90 18.78 9.83
C LEU A 92 6.54 19.72 10.86
N PRO A 93 5.90 20.89 11.14
CA PRO A 93 6.33 21.77 12.21
C PRO A 93 6.19 21.10 13.58
N PRO A 94 6.90 21.62 14.62
CA PRO A 94 6.87 21.05 15.97
C PRO A 94 5.46 20.94 16.58
N SER A 95 4.56 21.87 16.23
CA SER A 95 3.16 21.85 16.66
C SER A 95 2.40 20.58 16.21
N ASN A 96 2.72 20.11 15.02
CA ASN A 96 2.05 18.98 14.38
C ASN A 96 2.81 17.66 14.56
N ARG A 97 3.89 17.68 15.32
CA ARG A 97 4.70 16.50 15.61
C ARG A 97 4.71 16.19 17.09
N ILE A 98 3.95 15.19 17.48
CA ILE A 98 3.75 14.80 18.87
C ILE A 98 4.76 13.71 19.25
N GLY A 99 5.68 14.02 20.15
CA GLY A 99 6.60 13.05 20.75
C GLY A 99 5.87 12.25 21.83
N VAL A 100 5.32 11.09 21.47
CA VAL A 100 4.36 10.35 22.31
C VAL A 100 4.91 9.89 23.66
N TYR A 101 6.22 9.85 23.84
CA TYR A 101 6.86 9.51 25.10
C TYR A 101 7.24 10.73 25.97
N GLU A 102 6.96 11.92 25.47
CA GLU A 102 7.18 13.16 26.21
C GLU A 102 6.09 13.37 27.25
N ALA A 103 6.43 14.01 28.37
CA ALA A 103 5.52 14.14 29.50
C ALA A 103 4.24 14.93 29.15
N ASP A 104 4.37 15.92 28.25
CA ASP A 104 3.30 16.81 27.80
C ASP A 104 2.60 16.34 26.50
N ALA A 105 2.93 15.14 26.00
CA ALA A 105 2.45 14.65 24.71
C ALA A 105 0.92 14.66 24.57
N VAL A 106 0.22 14.23 25.61
CA VAL A 106 -1.25 14.17 25.61
C VAL A 106 -1.87 15.56 25.61
N GLU A 107 -1.28 16.49 26.36
CA GLU A 107 -1.74 17.88 26.42
C GLU A 107 -1.55 18.58 25.07
N ARG A 108 -0.38 18.42 24.47
CA ARG A 108 -0.07 18.94 23.14
C ARG A 108 -1.00 18.36 22.08
N TRP A 109 -1.25 17.05 22.15
CA TRP A 109 -2.23 16.40 21.26
C TRP A 109 -3.62 16.98 21.43
N LYS A 110 -4.13 17.04 22.66
CA LYS A 110 -5.45 17.60 22.95
C LYS A 110 -5.58 19.09 22.56
N SER A 111 -4.51 19.84 22.70
CA SER A 111 -4.45 21.23 22.24
C SER A 111 -4.53 21.32 20.71
N LEU A 112 -3.74 20.50 19.99
CA LEU A 112 -3.72 20.47 18.52
C LEU A 112 -5.09 20.14 17.92
N VAL A 113 -5.82 19.20 18.53
CA VAL A 113 -7.13 18.73 18.02
C VAL A 113 -8.31 19.42 18.68
N SER A 114 -8.07 20.45 19.50
CA SER A 114 -9.09 21.09 20.34
C SER A 114 -10.27 21.68 19.55
N ASP A 115 -10.05 22.14 18.34
CA ASP A 115 -11.04 22.72 17.43
C ASP A 115 -11.36 21.80 16.22
N ALA A 116 -10.83 20.57 16.19
CA ALA A 116 -11.14 19.63 15.14
C ALA A 116 -12.60 19.14 15.20
N ASP A 117 -13.18 18.93 14.03
CA ASP A 117 -14.47 18.26 13.86
C ASP A 117 -14.31 16.74 13.67
N ILE A 118 -13.27 16.36 12.91
CA ILE A 118 -12.98 14.97 12.54
C ILE A 118 -11.50 14.68 12.75
N ILE A 119 -11.21 13.51 13.32
CA ILE A 119 -9.87 12.92 13.35
C ILE A 119 -9.90 11.62 12.56
N LEU A 120 -9.01 11.52 11.58
CA LEU A 120 -8.76 10.30 10.83
C LEU A 120 -7.48 9.66 11.35
N TRP A 121 -7.62 8.55 12.05
CA TRP A 121 -6.50 7.77 12.53
C TRP A 121 -5.95 6.92 11.39
N ASN A 122 -4.88 7.37 10.75
CA ASN A 122 -4.32 6.71 9.57
C ASN A 122 -3.58 5.41 9.89
N PHE A 123 -3.20 5.20 11.11
CA PHE A 123 -2.63 3.94 11.59
C PHE A 123 -2.78 3.83 13.10
N MET A 124 -3.05 2.63 13.57
CA MET A 124 -3.11 2.40 15.01
C MET A 124 -1.84 1.69 15.47
N PRO A 125 -1.17 2.17 16.53
CA PRO A 125 -0.03 1.47 17.07
C PRO A 125 -0.49 0.14 17.66
N THR A 126 0.00 -0.93 17.04
CA THR A 126 -0.12 -2.28 17.55
C THR A 126 1.20 -2.68 18.18
N LYS A 127 1.21 -3.71 19.05
CA LYS A 127 2.45 -4.19 19.68
C LYS A 127 3.58 -4.59 18.74
N SER A 128 3.27 -4.94 17.47
CA SER A 128 4.24 -5.30 16.45
C SER A 128 4.88 -4.09 15.75
N SER A 129 4.49 -2.88 16.11
CA SER A 129 5.11 -1.68 15.56
C SER A 129 6.53 -1.49 16.14
N ALA A 130 7.36 -0.72 15.44
CA ALA A 130 8.69 -0.34 15.91
C ALA A 130 8.70 0.38 17.28
N TRP A 131 7.54 0.73 17.80
CA TRP A 131 7.25 1.33 19.09
C TRP A 131 7.30 0.33 20.25
N ASP A 132 7.17 -0.97 19.96
CA ASP A 132 7.09 -2.02 20.97
C ASP A 132 8.41 -2.35 21.66
N LYS A 133 9.51 -1.86 21.10
CA LYS A 133 10.84 -2.04 21.73
C LYS A 133 10.94 -1.49 23.15
N LYS A 134 9.94 -0.71 23.59
CA LYS A 134 9.84 -0.12 24.93
C LYS A 134 8.75 -0.76 25.81
N GLY A 135 8.07 -1.82 25.35
CA GLY A 135 7.03 -2.49 26.13
C GLY A 135 5.78 -1.63 26.37
N VAL A 136 5.45 -0.73 25.46
CA VAL A 136 4.33 0.20 25.63
C VAL A 136 3.02 -0.56 25.48
N LYS A 137 2.23 -0.60 26.55
CA LYS A 137 0.92 -1.24 26.59
C LYS A 137 -0.13 -0.40 25.86
N PHE A 138 -1.19 -1.03 25.40
CA PHE A 138 -2.33 -0.33 24.74
C PHE A 138 -2.92 0.79 25.61
N ASP A 139 -2.99 0.62 26.92
CA ASP A 139 -3.47 1.62 27.88
C ASP A 139 -2.73 2.95 27.78
N PHE A 140 -1.50 2.92 27.31
CA PHE A 140 -0.76 4.15 27.03
C PHE A 140 -1.40 4.96 25.91
N TRP A 141 -1.91 4.30 24.87
CA TRP A 141 -2.50 4.95 23.71
C TRP A 141 -3.92 5.45 23.95
N TRP A 142 -4.62 4.85 24.91
CA TRP A 142 -5.99 5.26 25.27
C TRP A 142 -6.12 6.75 25.50
N LYS A 143 -5.15 7.37 26.14
CA LYS A 143 -5.12 8.80 26.46
C LYS A 143 -5.26 9.70 25.24
N PHE A 144 -4.78 9.24 24.07
CA PHE A 144 -4.85 9.99 22.83
C PHE A 144 -6.22 9.87 22.17
N TYR A 145 -6.92 8.77 22.40
CA TYR A 145 -8.29 8.57 21.89
C TYR A 145 -9.36 9.17 22.83
N ASP A 146 -8.99 9.50 24.06
CA ASP A 146 -9.90 10.11 25.03
C ASP A 146 -10.11 11.60 24.75
N LEU A 147 -10.97 11.86 23.75
CA LEU A 147 -11.33 13.17 23.25
C LEU A 147 -12.83 13.43 23.46
N PRO A 148 -13.27 14.71 23.45
CA PRO A 148 -14.68 15.07 23.55
C PRO A 148 -15.53 14.43 22.44
N ASP A 149 -16.74 13.99 22.73
CA ASP A 149 -17.66 13.31 21.81
C ASP A 149 -18.06 14.15 20.57
N ARG A 150 -17.90 15.48 20.64
CA ARG A 150 -18.10 16.34 19.48
C ARG A 150 -17.11 16.05 18.36
N ILE A 151 -15.88 15.61 18.68
CA ILE A 151 -14.85 15.25 17.73
C ILE A 151 -15.13 13.84 17.21
N LYS A 152 -15.40 13.71 15.92
CA LYS A 152 -15.68 12.41 15.30
C LYS A 152 -14.38 11.71 14.96
N GLN A 153 -14.18 10.53 15.51
CA GLN A 153 -12.98 9.75 15.30
C GLN A 153 -13.25 8.59 14.32
N VAL A 154 -12.51 8.54 13.24
CA VAL A 154 -12.59 7.51 12.21
C VAL A 154 -11.25 6.82 12.11
N PHE A 155 -11.25 5.51 12.03
CA PHE A 155 -10.05 4.74 11.86
C PHE A 155 -9.89 4.23 10.42
N LEU A 156 -8.73 4.50 9.80
CA LEU A 156 -8.40 4.07 8.44
C LEU A 156 -7.63 2.76 8.50
N VAL A 157 -8.23 1.69 8.01
CA VAL A 157 -7.67 0.34 8.07
C VAL A 157 -7.06 0.01 6.71
N HIS A 158 -5.73 -0.07 6.66
CA HIS A 158 -4.98 -0.31 5.43
C HIS A 158 -4.60 -1.77 5.22
N ASP A 159 -4.50 -2.55 6.28
CA ASP A 159 -4.01 -3.92 6.25
C ASP A 159 -4.99 -4.90 6.90
N ALA A 160 -5.10 -6.08 6.32
CA ALA A 160 -5.91 -7.17 6.85
C ALA A 160 -5.40 -7.74 8.18
N TYR A 161 -4.18 -7.39 8.58
CA TYR A 161 -3.60 -7.83 9.88
C TYR A 161 -3.99 -6.97 11.06
N PHE A 162 -4.78 -5.96 10.82
CA PHE A 162 -5.11 -4.99 11.82
C PHE A 162 -5.89 -5.59 12.99
N ASP A 163 -6.69 -6.59 12.71
CA ASP A 163 -7.53 -7.30 13.66
C ASP A 163 -6.77 -8.18 14.67
N MET A 164 -5.50 -8.42 14.43
CA MET A 164 -4.68 -9.28 15.29
C MET A 164 -4.74 -8.90 16.79
N ARG A 165 -5.42 -7.80 17.08
CA ARG A 165 -5.70 -7.31 18.43
C ARG A 165 -7.08 -6.72 18.53
N ALA A 166 -8.01 -7.44 18.00
CA ALA A 166 -9.43 -7.10 18.05
C ALA A 166 -9.86 -6.67 19.47
N SER A 167 -9.36 -7.33 20.52
CA SER A 167 -9.64 -6.95 21.91
C SER A 167 -9.20 -5.53 22.24
N ASN A 168 -8.03 -5.09 21.77
CA ASN A 168 -7.56 -3.73 22.01
C ASN A 168 -8.34 -2.70 21.22
N VAL A 169 -8.75 -3.05 20.01
CA VAL A 169 -9.52 -2.15 19.14
C VAL A 169 -10.98 -2.11 19.57
N SER A 170 -11.55 -3.24 19.96
CA SER A 170 -12.92 -3.27 20.48
C SER A 170 -13.11 -2.39 21.71
N ALA A 171 -12.05 -2.17 22.52
CA ALA A 171 -12.07 -1.20 23.60
C ALA A 171 -12.35 0.24 23.11
N LEU A 172 -12.07 0.55 21.85
CA LEU A 172 -12.35 1.86 21.24
C LEU A 172 -13.75 2.00 20.65
N LYS A 173 -14.64 1.01 20.80
CA LYS A 173 -15.99 1.01 20.22
C LYS A 173 -16.82 2.24 20.60
N ASP A 174 -16.57 2.81 21.78
CA ASP A 174 -17.28 4.00 22.25
C ASP A 174 -16.58 5.31 21.86
N LYS A 175 -15.35 5.24 21.35
CA LYS A 175 -14.56 6.40 20.90
C LYS A 175 -14.59 6.55 19.39
N LEU A 176 -14.41 5.46 18.65
CA LEU A 176 -14.46 5.49 17.20
C LEU A 176 -15.92 5.55 16.69
N LEU A 177 -16.14 6.36 15.69
CA LEU A 177 -17.42 6.45 15.01
C LEU A 177 -17.65 5.28 14.06
N PHE A 178 -16.63 5.01 13.22
CA PHE A 178 -16.57 3.85 12.33
C PHE A 178 -15.12 3.58 11.87
N MET A 179 -14.93 2.45 11.20
CA MET A 179 -13.70 2.07 10.53
C MET A 179 -13.88 2.20 9.02
N ALA A 180 -12.96 2.87 8.34
CA ALA A 180 -12.88 2.98 6.90
C ALA A 180 -11.84 1.98 6.40
N CYS A 181 -12.28 0.89 5.76
CA CYS A 181 -11.42 -0.20 5.32
C CYS A 181 -11.01 0.00 3.86
N ALA A 182 -9.70 0.02 3.61
CA ALA A 182 -9.13 0.36 2.31
C ALA A 182 -9.27 -0.76 1.25
N HIS A 183 -9.64 -1.96 1.65
CA HIS A 183 -9.90 -3.08 0.76
C HIS A 183 -10.77 -4.15 1.43
N LEU A 184 -11.33 -5.05 0.64
CA LEU A 184 -12.30 -6.03 1.11
C LEU A 184 -11.74 -6.94 2.21
N ALA A 185 -10.49 -7.38 2.09
CA ALA A 185 -9.89 -8.21 3.13
C ALA A 185 -9.79 -7.49 4.48
N ALA A 186 -9.43 -6.20 4.51
CA ALA A 186 -9.46 -5.40 5.73
C ALA A 186 -10.89 -5.25 6.28
N TYR A 187 -11.88 -5.07 5.41
CA TYR A 187 -13.28 -4.98 5.80
C TYR A 187 -13.78 -6.27 6.47
N GLN A 188 -13.43 -7.42 5.91
CA GLN A 188 -13.76 -8.74 6.47
C GLN A 188 -13.07 -8.97 7.82
N CYS A 189 -11.77 -8.71 7.89
CA CYS A 189 -11.00 -8.87 9.13
C CYS A 189 -11.51 -8.01 10.29
N CYS A 190 -12.14 -6.88 10.00
CA CYS A 190 -12.73 -6.00 11.01
C CYS A 190 -14.14 -6.40 11.47
N ALA A 191 -14.70 -7.51 10.97
CA ALA A 191 -16.09 -7.88 11.24
C ALA A 191 -16.41 -8.06 12.73
N ASN A 192 -15.48 -8.59 13.52
CA ASN A 192 -15.70 -8.95 14.93
C ASN A 192 -15.36 -7.84 15.94
N ILE A 193 -14.95 -6.67 15.47
CA ILE A 193 -14.48 -5.62 16.38
C ILE A 193 -15.63 -4.89 17.08
N GLY A 194 -16.86 -5.03 16.59
CA GLY A 194 -18.02 -4.36 17.16
C GLY A 194 -18.09 -2.85 16.87
N ILE A 195 -17.26 -2.36 15.93
CA ILE A 195 -17.24 -0.99 15.44
C ILE A 195 -17.84 -1.00 14.03
N PRO A 196 -18.78 -0.07 13.70
CA PRO A 196 -19.29 0.06 12.34
C PRO A 196 -18.16 0.20 11.32
N ARG A 197 -18.31 -0.44 10.17
CA ARG A 197 -17.27 -0.45 9.13
C ARG A 197 -17.81 -0.06 7.77
N SER A 198 -17.04 0.69 7.02
CA SER A 198 -17.32 1.06 5.63
C SER A 198 -16.18 0.59 4.73
N LEU A 199 -16.50 0.05 3.56
CA LEU A 199 -15.52 -0.28 2.54
C LEU A 199 -15.27 0.98 1.71
N LEU A 200 -14.12 1.61 1.91
CA LEU A 200 -13.65 2.77 1.17
C LEU A 200 -12.33 2.39 0.51
N LEU A 201 -12.41 1.88 -0.71
CA LEU A 201 -11.26 1.34 -1.43
C LEU A 201 -10.09 2.32 -1.46
N ASN A 202 -8.87 1.78 -1.37
CA ASN A 202 -7.63 2.54 -1.25
C ASN A 202 -7.56 3.68 -2.28
N PRO A 203 -7.80 4.93 -1.88
CA PRO A 203 -8.08 6.02 -2.80
C PRO A 203 -6.84 6.50 -3.53
N ARG A 204 -7.10 7.08 -4.70
CA ARG A 204 -6.16 7.93 -5.42
C ARG A 204 -6.81 9.26 -5.72
N TYR A 205 -6.03 10.31 -5.64
CA TYR A 205 -6.50 11.60 -6.12
C TYR A 205 -6.53 11.58 -7.65
N ILE A 206 -7.70 11.87 -8.21
CA ILE A 206 -7.93 11.86 -9.64
C ILE A 206 -8.60 13.18 -9.99
N ASP A 207 -7.94 14.00 -10.82
CA ASP A 207 -8.53 15.22 -11.33
C ASP A 207 -9.82 14.91 -12.13
N GLU A 208 -10.85 15.71 -11.95
CA GLU A 208 -12.14 15.53 -12.65
C GLU A 208 -11.96 15.59 -14.17
N ASP A 209 -11.01 16.42 -14.63
CA ASP A 209 -10.68 16.59 -16.06
C ASP A 209 -9.62 15.59 -16.55
N ALA A 210 -9.17 14.68 -15.71
CA ALA A 210 -8.19 13.68 -16.10
C ALA A 210 -8.69 12.89 -17.32
N ARG A 211 -7.86 12.82 -18.33
CA ARG A 211 -8.12 12.07 -19.57
C ARG A 211 -6.98 11.11 -19.82
N MET A 212 -7.35 9.97 -20.33
CA MET A 212 -6.34 9.00 -20.72
C MET A 212 -5.48 9.53 -21.86
N PRO A 213 -4.15 9.45 -21.74
CA PRO A 213 -3.23 10.02 -22.74
C PRO A 213 -3.08 9.10 -23.96
N ILE A 214 -4.15 8.89 -24.74
CA ILE A 214 -4.21 7.93 -25.85
C ILE A 214 -3.07 8.11 -26.85
N LYS A 215 -2.77 9.36 -27.24
CA LYS A 215 -1.68 9.64 -28.18
C LYS A 215 -0.30 9.27 -27.63
N ALA A 216 -0.08 9.46 -26.33
CA ALA A 216 1.17 9.06 -25.67
C ALA A 216 1.28 7.55 -25.58
N MET A 217 0.18 6.86 -25.29
CA MET A 217 0.14 5.40 -25.20
C MET A 217 0.59 4.71 -26.48
N GLN A 218 0.26 5.27 -27.64
CA GLN A 218 0.68 4.74 -28.96
C GLN A 218 2.18 4.87 -29.22
N ARG A 219 2.88 5.73 -28.47
CA ARG A 219 4.32 6.02 -28.64
C ARG A 219 5.17 5.40 -27.53
N ARG A 220 4.61 4.55 -26.69
CA ARG A 220 5.34 3.93 -25.59
C ARG A 220 6.43 3.01 -26.10
N THR A 221 7.62 3.19 -25.54
CA THR A 221 8.80 2.43 -25.89
C THR A 221 9.15 1.36 -24.86
N GLN A 222 8.73 1.58 -23.61
CA GLN A 222 8.98 0.66 -22.48
C GLN A 222 7.96 -0.46 -22.49
N ASP A 223 8.41 -1.73 -22.56
CA ASP A 223 7.48 -2.86 -22.57
C ASP A 223 6.96 -3.20 -21.18
N PHE A 224 7.84 -3.52 -20.22
CA PHE A 224 7.45 -3.99 -18.90
C PHE A 224 8.11 -3.18 -17.77
N PHE A 225 7.31 -2.91 -16.73
CA PHE A 225 7.80 -2.25 -15.52
C PHE A 225 7.22 -2.86 -14.26
N ALA A 226 8.05 -3.04 -13.24
CA ALA A 226 7.66 -3.44 -11.90
C ALA A 226 8.37 -2.58 -10.86
N ALA A 227 7.61 -2.01 -9.91
CA ALA A 227 8.16 -1.21 -8.83
C ALA A 227 7.62 -1.69 -7.48
N HIS A 228 8.42 -2.49 -6.77
CA HIS A 228 8.03 -3.10 -5.51
C HIS A 228 9.18 -3.14 -4.51
N MET A 229 8.83 -3.23 -3.23
CA MET A 229 9.81 -3.61 -2.22
C MET A 229 10.22 -5.07 -2.43
N PHE A 230 11.52 -5.35 -2.31
CA PHE A 230 12.03 -6.71 -2.35
C PHE A 230 11.81 -7.39 -0.99
N LYS A 231 10.59 -7.90 -0.81
CA LYS A 231 10.13 -8.68 0.34
C LYS A 231 9.54 -10.00 -0.16
N SER A 232 9.54 -11.04 0.67
CA SER A 232 9.02 -12.38 0.33
C SER A 232 7.64 -12.37 -0.33
N MET A 233 6.72 -11.57 0.22
CA MET A 233 5.35 -11.44 -0.28
C MET A 233 5.22 -10.73 -1.64
N LYS A 234 6.29 -10.10 -2.12
CA LYS A 234 6.29 -9.38 -3.39
C LYS A 234 6.81 -10.21 -4.56
N HIS A 235 7.41 -11.35 -4.26
CA HIS A 235 7.87 -12.35 -5.24
C HIS A 235 8.61 -11.79 -6.46
N MET A 236 9.41 -10.75 -6.24
CA MET A 236 10.24 -10.14 -7.28
C MET A 236 11.24 -11.13 -7.86
N GLU A 237 11.67 -12.11 -7.06
CA GLU A 237 12.56 -13.20 -7.49
C GLU A 237 11.91 -14.07 -8.59
N GLU A 238 10.60 -14.29 -8.54
CA GLU A 238 9.89 -15.06 -9.56
C GLU A 238 9.81 -14.30 -10.88
N LEU A 239 9.56 -12.99 -10.83
CA LEU A 239 9.61 -12.13 -12.00
C LEU A 239 11.04 -12.13 -12.61
N ILE A 240 12.07 -11.94 -11.77
CA ILE A 240 13.47 -11.93 -12.22
C ILE A 240 13.83 -13.28 -12.84
N ALA A 241 13.37 -14.39 -12.27
CA ALA A 241 13.58 -15.72 -12.82
C ALA A 241 12.82 -15.95 -14.15
N ALA A 242 11.73 -15.24 -14.38
CA ALA A 242 10.91 -15.35 -15.59
C ALA A 242 11.50 -14.61 -16.81
N ILE A 243 12.29 -13.54 -16.61
CA ILE A 243 12.83 -12.70 -17.69
C ILE A 243 13.64 -13.46 -18.73
N PRO A 244 14.51 -14.42 -18.39
CA PRO A 244 15.18 -15.24 -19.38
C PRO A 244 14.25 -16.04 -20.30
N TYR A 245 13.07 -16.40 -19.82
CA TYR A 245 12.08 -17.12 -20.62
C TYR A 245 11.23 -16.18 -21.48
N LEU A 246 10.98 -14.95 -21.00
CA LEU A 246 10.35 -13.88 -21.79
C LEU A 246 11.16 -13.59 -23.05
N ASN A 247 12.48 -13.49 -22.93
CA ASN A 247 13.38 -13.05 -24.00
C ASN A 247 14.11 -14.20 -24.73
N LYS A 248 13.72 -15.45 -24.47
CA LYS A 248 14.31 -16.60 -25.15
C LYS A 248 13.62 -16.85 -26.49
N GLY A 249 14.40 -16.81 -27.56
CA GLY A 249 13.92 -17.14 -28.90
C GLY A 249 13.07 -16.04 -29.56
N VAL A 250 13.20 -14.80 -29.09
CA VAL A 250 12.66 -13.60 -29.74
C VAL A 250 13.75 -12.90 -30.51
N ASP A 251 13.40 -12.29 -31.65
CA ASP A 251 14.36 -11.58 -32.51
C ASP A 251 14.85 -10.29 -31.84
N GLU A 252 13.95 -9.59 -31.12
CA GLU A 252 14.24 -8.40 -30.37
C GLU A 252 13.80 -8.60 -28.90
N ALA A 253 14.71 -8.38 -27.96
CA ALA A 253 14.43 -8.56 -26.55
C ALA A 253 13.48 -7.48 -26.03
N PHE A 254 12.44 -7.91 -25.29
CA PHE A 254 11.55 -7.00 -24.59
C PHE A 254 12.29 -6.30 -23.44
N ASP A 255 12.06 -5.03 -23.29
CA ASP A 255 12.63 -4.20 -22.24
C ASP A 255 11.88 -4.40 -20.94
N VAL A 256 12.60 -4.81 -19.87
CA VAL A 256 12.04 -5.04 -18.54
C VAL A 256 12.75 -4.20 -17.50
N LYS A 257 12.07 -3.18 -17.00
CA LYS A 257 12.59 -2.30 -15.95
C LYS A 257 12.06 -2.70 -14.59
N ILE A 258 12.97 -2.79 -13.63
CA ILE A 258 12.64 -3.15 -12.25
C ILE A 258 13.15 -2.08 -11.30
N ALA A 259 12.25 -1.56 -10.45
CA ALA A 259 12.60 -0.60 -9.41
C ALA A 259 12.26 -1.14 -8.01
N GLY A 260 12.97 -0.66 -7.02
CA GLY A 260 12.73 -0.96 -5.61
C GLY A 260 13.98 -1.35 -4.85
N THR A 261 13.79 -1.66 -3.58
CA THR A 261 14.87 -2.09 -2.68
C THR A 261 14.30 -3.01 -1.59
N GLY A 262 15.15 -3.76 -0.93
CA GLY A 262 14.76 -4.60 0.18
C GLY A 262 15.81 -5.65 0.55
N ILE A 263 15.59 -6.31 1.67
CA ILE A 263 16.50 -7.31 2.22
C ILE A 263 16.81 -8.44 1.22
N GLU A 264 15.83 -8.78 0.39
CA GLU A 264 15.93 -9.94 -0.49
C GLU A 264 16.80 -9.72 -1.73
N MET A 265 17.08 -8.46 -2.07
CA MET A 265 18.07 -8.16 -3.12
C MET A 265 19.41 -8.83 -2.87
N ASN A 266 19.87 -8.85 -1.61
CA ASN A 266 21.16 -9.44 -1.26
C ASN A 266 21.26 -10.94 -1.60
N TYR A 267 20.12 -11.62 -1.67
CA TYR A 267 20.06 -13.03 -2.03
C TYR A 267 19.99 -13.24 -3.54
N MET A 268 19.28 -12.38 -4.23
CA MET A 268 19.14 -12.45 -5.69
C MET A 268 20.43 -12.07 -6.41
N THR A 269 21.18 -11.15 -5.85
CA THR A 269 22.47 -10.69 -6.42
C THR A 269 23.64 -11.59 -6.09
N SER A 270 23.53 -12.46 -5.07
CA SER A 270 24.62 -13.36 -4.67
C SER A 270 24.55 -14.72 -5.39
N PRO A 271 25.63 -15.16 -6.08
CA PRO A 271 25.66 -16.48 -6.70
C PRO A 271 25.76 -17.62 -5.69
N THR A 272 26.20 -17.35 -4.46
CA THR A 272 26.49 -18.37 -3.44
C THR A 272 25.45 -18.48 -2.32
N LYS A 273 24.58 -17.48 -2.15
CA LYS A 273 23.59 -17.50 -1.09
C LYS A 273 22.27 -18.08 -1.62
N THR A 274 22.06 -19.36 -1.36
CA THR A 274 20.76 -20.01 -1.52
C THR A 274 19.97 -19.83 -0.24
N LYS A 275 18.90 -19.05 -0.25
CA LYS A 275 17.95 -18.99 0.84
C LYS A 275 16.69 -19.78 0.56
N GLN A 276 16.01 -20.10 1.63
CA GLN A 276 14.76 -20.88 1.63
C GLN A 276 13.67 -20.30 0.69
N GLN A 277 13.71 -19.00 0.43
CA GLN A 277 12.80 -18.29 -0.49
C GLN A 277 13.05 -18.66 -1.96
N TYR A 278 14.30 -18.82 -2.38
CA TYR A 278 14.62 -19.40 -3.68
C TYR A 278 14.13 -20.83 -3.81
N MET A 279 14.05 -21.53 -2.68
CA MET A 279 13.60 -22.91 -2.68
C MET A 279 12.12 -23.06 -3.08
N CYS A 280 11.29 -22.05 -2.84
CA CYS A 280 9.90 -22.06 -3.31
C CYS A 280 9.85 -21.95 -4.84
N THR A 281 10.59 -21.01 -5.43
CA THR A 281 10.68 -20.84 -6.87
C THR A 281 11.34 -22.07 -7.54
N LEU A 282 12.41 -22.59 -6.94
CA LEU A 282 13.13 -23.78 -7.43
C LEU A 282 12.31 -25.06 -7.30
N LYS A 283 11.45 -25.19 -6.30
CA LYS A 283 10.53 -26.33 -6.17
C LYS A 283 9.46 -26.37 -7.23
N ARG A 284 9.08 -25.21 -7.77
CA ARG A 284 8.02 -25.09 -8.79
C ARG A 284 8.56 -25.23 -10.21
N ASP A 285 9.81 -24.90 -10.44
CA ASP A 285 10.45 -25.12 -11.74
C ASP A 285 11.59 -26.14 -11.60
N PRO A 286 11.34 -27.41 -11.89
CA PRO A 286 12.37 -28.44 -11.83
C PRO A 286 13.51 -28.23 -12.84
N ASN A 287 13.31 -27.34 -13.81
CA ASN A 287 14.34 -26.98 -14.80
C ASN A 287 15.23 -25.82 -14.35
N LEU A 288 14.86 -25.11 -13.28
CA LEU A 288 15.78 -24.20 -12.65
C LEU A 288 16.91 -25.01 -11.99
N PRO A 289 18.16 -24.61 -12.19
CA PRO A 289 19.29 -25.34 -11.60
C PRO A 289 19.12 -25.35 -10.07
N LYS A 290 19.07 -26.55 -9.47
CA LYS A 290 18.93 -26.79 -8.02
C LYS A 290 20.04 -26.13 -7.19
N LYS A 291 21.13 -25.80 -7.82
CA LYS A 291 22.18 -24.89 -7.35
C LYS A 291 22.40 -23.88 -8.47
N LEU A 292 22.32 -22.61 -8.16
CA LEU A 292 23.02 -21.63 -8.96
C LEU A 292 24.47 -22.14 -8.98
N ASP A 293 25.03 -22.36 -10.16
CA ASP A 293 26.33 -23.04 -10.35
C ASP A 293 27.53 -22.28 -9.76
N GLY A 294 27.29 -21.34 -8.83
CA GLY A 294 28.25 -20.47 -8.18
C GLY A 294 28.81 -19.37 -9.08
N LYS A 295 28.49 -19.36 -10.36
CA LYS A 295 29.04 -18.43 -11.36
C LYS A 295 28.05 -17.33 -11.77
N ILE A 296 26.77 -17.61 -11.79
CA ILE A 296 25.74 -16.66 -12.28
C ILE A 296 24.59 -16.62 -11.30
N SER A 297 24.30 -15.43 -10.73
CA SER A 297 23.11 -15.17 -9.93
C SER A 297 21.85 -15.09 -10.81
N LEU A 298 20.66 -15.25 -10.21
CA LEU A 298 19.39 -14.99 -10.90
C LEU A 298 19.37 -13.58 -11.51
N TRP A 299 19.89 -12.63 -10.76
CA TRP A 299 20.03 -11.24 -11.16
C TRP A 299 20.86 -11.07 -12.43
N ASN A 300 22.09 -11.56 -12.42
CA ASN A 300 22.98 -11.44 -13.57
C ASN A 300 22.44 -12.16 -14.80
N ARG A 301 21.74 -13.27 -14.59
CA ARG A 301 21.05 -13.97 -15.67
C ARG A 301 19.94 -13.11 -16.26
N ALA A 302 19.09 -12.47 -15.44
CA ALA A 302 18.04 -11.60 -15.92
C ALA A 302 18.58 -10.36 -16.64
N VAL A 303 19.66 -9.74 -16.11
CA VAL A 303 20.34 -8.61 -16.77
C VAL A 303 20.84 -9.01 -18.16
N LYS A 304 21.44 -10.21 -18.31
CA LYS A 304 21.86 -10.72 -19.61
C LYS A 304 20.71 -10.87 -20.61
N PHE A 305 19.48 -11.04 -20.12
CA PHE A 305 18.28 -11.18 -20.92
C PHE A 305 17.40 -9.92 -20.95
N GLY A 306 17.97 -8.73 -20.75
CA GLY A 306 17.28 -7.46 -20.95
C GLY A 306 16.63 -6.83 -19.71
N MET A 307 16.96 -7.31 -18.50
CA MET A 307 16.54 -6.62 -17.28
C MET A 307 17.40 -5.38 -17.02
N GLU A 308 16.75 -4.25 -16.81
CA GLU A 308 17.37 -3.03 -16.31
C GLU A 308 16.89 -2.72 -14.88
N TYR A 309 17.84 -2.50 -13.98
CA TYR A 309 17.53 -2.12 -12.61
C TYR A 309 17.61 -0.61 -12.42
N MET A 310 16.46 -0.02 -12.07
CA MET A 310 16.30 1.42 -11.93
C MET A 310 16.64 1.95 -10.53
N GLY A 311 17.03 1.07 -9.61
CA GLY A 311 17.25 1.46 -8.22
C GLY A 311 15.96 1.77 -7.49
N GLN A 312 16.09 2.57 -6.45
CA GLN A 312 14.98 3.06 -5.66
C GLN A 312 14.44 4.34 -6.30
N MET A 313 13.15 4.34 -6.62
CA MET A 313 12.50 5.47 -7.30
C MET A 313 11.57 6.25 -6.37
N SER A 314 11.46 7.56 -6.59
CA SER A 314 10.40 8.38 -6.00
C SER A 314 9.03 8.03 -6.59
N GLY A 315 7.96 8.43 -5.90
CA GLY A 315 6.62 8.29 -6.44
C GLY A 315 6.45 9.00 -7.79
N THR A 316 6.99 10.20 -7.95
CA THR A 316 6.96 10.96 -9.21
C THR A 316 7.66 10.20 -10.33
N ASN A 317 8.88 9.71 -10.08
CA ASN A 317 9.62 8.95 -11.09
C ASN A 317 8.93 7.62 -11.45
N VAL A 318 8.25 6.97 -10.49
CA VAL A 318 7.40 5.80 -10.77
C VAL A 318 6.24 6.17 -11.68
N GLN A 319 5.58 7.31 -11.44
CA GLN A 319 4.48 7.82 -12.27
C GLN A 319 4.95 8.11 -13.71
N ASP A 320 6.11 8.76 -13.87
CA ASP A 320 6.69 9.04 -15.18
C ASP A 320 7.06 7.75 -15.92
N MET A 321 7.59 6.77 -15.21
CA MET A 321 7.88 5.46 -15.78
C MET A 321 6.61 4.75 -16.25
N LEU A 322 5.57 4.73 -15.40
CA LEU A 322 4.29 4.12 -15.76
C LEU A 322 3.63 4.79 -16.97
N PHE A 323 3.78 6.10 -17.10
CA PHE A 323 3.28 6.82 -18.28
C PHE A 323 3.91 6.34 -19.59
N ASN A 324 5.17 5.89 -19.55
CA ASN A 324 5.92 5.39 -20.72
C ASN A 324 5.84 3.88 -20.89
N THR A 325 5.23 3.16 -19.96
CA THR A 325 5.20 1.70 -19.90
C THR A 325 3.94 1.13 -20.54
N LYS A 326 4.07 0.04 -21.31
CA LYS A 326 2.93 -0.72 -21.85
C LYS A 326 2.30 -1.62 -20.77
N PHE A 327 3.12 -2.39 -20.05
CA PHE A 327 2.67 -3.40 -19.09
C PHE A 327 3.28 -3.17 -17.70
N ALA A 328 2.43 -3.03 -16.70
CA ALA A 328 2.83 -2.92 -15.30
C ALA A 328 2.64 -4.27 -14.59
N ILE A 329 3.71 -4.79 -13.97
CA ILE A 329 3.70 -6.13 -13.39
C ILE A 329 3.64 -6.06 -11.87
N ASP A 330 2.67 -6.74 -11.28
CA ASP A 330 2.63 -7.06 -9.86
C ASP A 330 2.77 -8.57 -9.66
N PRO A 331 3.96 -9.07 -9.31
CA PRO A 331 4.18 -10.49 -9.08
C PRO A 331 3.76 -10.92 -7.68
N SER A 332 3.19 -10.04 -6.87
CA SER A 332 2.84 -10.30 -5.48
C SER A 332 1.82 -11.42 -5.35
N TRP A 333 2.10 -12.35 -4.46
CA TRP A 333 1.17 -13.37 -3.99
C TRP A 333 1.67 -13.93 -2.66
N SER A 334 0.86 -14.70 -1.93
CA SER A 334 1.32 -15.37 -0.73
C SER A 334 0.51 -16.63 -0.44
N ASP A 335 1.18 -17.71 -0.17
CA ASP A 335 0.64 -18.95 0.37
C ASP A 335 0.59 -18.94 1.91
N HIS A 336 1.40 -18.10 2.53
CA HIS A 336 1.46 -17.92 3.98
C HIS A 336 0.50 -16.88 4.50
N TYR A 337 0.20 -15.88 3.67
CA TYR A 337 -0.92 -15.01 4.00
C TYR A 337 -2.16 -15.82 3.83
N SER A 338 -2.95 -15.87 4.89
CA SER A 338 -4.26 -16.43 4.79
C SER A 338 -4.93 -15.88 3.54
N LYS A 339 -5.85 -16.62 3.05
CA LYS A 339 -6.71 -16.40 1.90
C LYS A 339 -7.10 -14.93 1.63
N TYR A 340 -6.92 -14.04 2.59
CA TYR A 340 -7.45 -12.68 2.64
C TYR A 340 -6.47 -11.59 2.22
N CYS A 341 -5.17 -11.76 2.42
CA CYS A 341 -4.18 -10.80 1.93
C CYS A 341 -3.95 -10.88 0.42
N ARG A 342 -4.55 -11.86 -0.20
CA ARG A 342 -4.42 -12.18 -1.63
C ARG A 342 -5.40 -11.43 -2.51
N THR A 343 -6.43 -10.85 -1.92
CA THR A 343 -7.53 -10.19 -2.64
C THR A 343 -7.32 -8.69 -2.82
N HIS A 344 -6.13 -8.23 -2.50
CA HIS A 344 -5.80 -6.81 -2.50
C HIS A 344 -4.94 -6.45 -3.72
N ILE A 345 -5.44 -5.54 -4.54
CA ILE A 345 -4.68 -4.94 -5.62
C ILE A 345 -3.91 -3.75 -5.08
N ASN A 346 -2.59 -3.78 -5.21
CA ASN A 346 -1.75 -2.74 -4.62
C ASN A 346 -1.80 -1.41 -5.37
N GLY A 347 -1.42 -0.34 -4.66
CA GLY A 347 -1.47 1.02 -5.18
C GLY A 347 -0.67 1.22 -6.48
N PHE A 348 0.41 0.48 -6.68
CA PHE A 348 1.20 0.54 -7.92
C PHE A 348 0.36 0.18 -9.16
N ILE A 349 -0.47 -0.86 -9.07
CA ILE A 349 -1.34 -1.27 -10.19
C ILE A 349 -2.47 -0.28 -10.41
N ILE A 350 -3.04 0.29 -9.35
CA ILE A 350 -4.04 1.36 -9.46
C ILE A 350 -3.44 2.57 -10.20
N GLU A 351 -2.25 2.99 -9.80
CA GLU A 351 -1.50 4.07 -10.45
C GLU A 351 -1.16 3.74 -11.92
N ALA A 352 -0.78 2.49 -12.19
CA ALA A 352 -0.51 2.03 -13.55
C ALA A 352 -1.73 2.14 -14.47
N MET A 353 -2.90 1.72 -14.01
CA MET A 353 -4.15 1.83 -14.76
C MET A 353 -4.53 3.29 -15.02
N LEU A 354 -4.33 4.19 -14.06
CA LEU A 354 -4.53 5.63 -14.24
C LEU A 354 -3.59 6.25 -15.28
N LYS A 355 -2.42 5.66 -15.47
CA LYS A 355 -1.47 6.07 -16.52
C LYS A 355 -1.67 5.30 -17.84
N GLY A 356 -2.66 4.40 -17.91
CA GLY A 356 -2.95 3.58 -19.07
C GLY A 356 -1.92 2.48 -19.33
N ALA A 357 -1.19 2.03 -18.32
CA ALA A 357 -0.41 0.81 -18.40
C ALA A 357 -1.32 -0.40 -18.17
N TYR A 358 -1.10 -1.45 -18.96
CA TYR A 358 -1.89 -2.67 -18.85
C TYR A 358 -1.39 -3.53 -17.68
N PRO A 359 -2.26 -3.93 -16.74
CA PRO A 359 -1.82 -4.68 -15.58
C PRO A 359 -1.54 -6.15 -15.90
N VAL A 360 -0.49 -6.67 -15.28
CA VAL A 360 -0.13 -8.09 -15.24
C VAL A 360 -0.09 -8.52 -13.78
N LEU A 361 -0.95 -9.45 -13.39
CA LEU A 361 -1.21 -9.81 -12.00
C LEU A 361 -1.11 -11.32 -11.78
N ARG A 362 -0.78 -11.72 -10.57
CA ARG A 362 -1.00 -13.09 -10.12
C ARG A 362 -2.49 -13.37 -9.89
N ASP A 363 -2.90 -14.62 -10.11
CA ASP A 363 -4.28 -15.03 -9.87
C ASP A 363 -4.58 -15.16 -8.37
N TYR A 364 -5.13 -14.11 -7.80
CA TYR A 364 -5.53 -14.10 -6.40
C TYR A 364 -6.72 -15.03 -6.11
N ARG A 365 -7.54 -15.36 -7.09
CA ARG A 365 -8.71 -16.24 -6.93
C ARG A 365 -8.36 -17.72 -6.94
N GLY A 366 -7.26 -18.10 -7.58
CA GLY A 366 -6.80 -19.49 -7.68
C GLY A 366 -6.29 -20.09 -6.37
N LEU A 367 -6.39 -19.39 -5.27
CA LEU A 367 -5.72 -19.74 -4.04
C LEU A 367 -6.49 -20.69 -3.15
N SER A 368 -7.79 -20.62 -3.15
CA SER A 368 -8.63 -21.66 -2.61
C SER A 368 -10.04 -21.57 -3.20
N LYS A 369 -10.63 -22.72 -3.41
CA LYS A 369 -12.02 -22.85 -3.80
C LYS A 369 -12.96 -22.15 -2.80
N GLU A 370 -12.65 -22.26 -1.53
CA GLU A 370 -13.36 -21.64 -0.42
C GLU A 370 -13.32 -20.10 -0.44
N SER A 371 -12.19 -19.48 -0.85
CA SER A 371 -12.12 -18.02 -0.99
C SER A 371 -13.03 -17.52 -2.11
N ILE A 372 -13.18 -18.29 -3.18
CA ILE A 372 -14.09 -17.99 -4.28
C ILE A 372 -15.54 -18.17 -3.83
N GLU A 373 -15.85 -19.26 -3.15
CA GLU A 373 -17.20 -19.57 -2.65
C GLU A 373 -17.70 -18.57 -1.60
N ASN A 374 -16.79 -17.99 -0.81
CA ASN A 374 -17.11 -16.98 0.20
C ASN A 374 -17.04 -15.53 -0.34
N GLU A 375 -16.90 -15.35 -1.65
CA GLU A 375 -16.82 -14.03 -2.31
C GLU A 375 -15.77 -13.07 -1.68
N ILE A 376 -14.67 -13.62 -1.16
CA ILE A 376 -13.62 -12.85 -0.49
C ILE A 376 -12.58 -12.44 -1.53
N TYR A 377 -12.93 -11.48 -2.34
CA TYR A 377 -12.04 -10.90 -3.35
C TYR A 377 -12.29 -9.40 -3.48
N ASP A 378 -11.29 -8.70 -3.99
CA ASP A 378 -11.38 -7.28 -4.25
C ASP A 378 -12.37 -7.04 -5.42
N PRO A 379 -13.41 -6.19 -5.27
CA PRO A 379 -14.37 -5.91 -6.34
C PRO A 379 -13.72 -5.46 -7.65
N LEU A 380 -12.55 -4.82 -7.58
CA LEU A 380 -11.79 -4.43 -8.74
C LEU A 380 -11.30 -5.64 -9.53
N TYR A 381 -10.92 -6.72 -8.84
CA TYR A 381 -10.30 -7.88 -9.49
C TYR A 381 -11.20 -8.55 -10.53
N GLU A 382 -12.51 -8.62 -10.28
CA GLU A 382 -13.46 -9.18 -11.23
C GLU A 382 -13.64 -8.34 -12.49
N ASN A 383 -13.57 -7.03 -12.33
CA ASN A 383 -13.84 -6.07 -13.41
C ASN A 383 -12.58 -5.61 -14.14
N ILE A 384 -11.39 -5.89 -13.59
CA ILE A 384 -10.12 -5.49 -14.21
C ILE A 384 -9.85 -6.27 -15.49
N ARG A 385 -9.39 -5.59 -16.51
CA ARG A 385 -8.83 -6.18 -17.73
C ARG A 385 -7.32 -6.33 -17.56
N ALA A 386 -6.88 -7.53 -17.23
CA ALA A 386 -5.47 -7.82 -16.90
C ALA A 386 -4.99 -9.10 -17.58
N ILE A 387 -3.68 -9.26 -17.67
CA ILE A 387 -3.06 -10.57 -17.85
C ILE A 387 -3.01 -11.22 -16.48
N ILE A 388 -3.72 -12.31 -16.32
CA ILE A 388 -3.77 -13.07 -15.07
C ILE A 388 -2.83 -14.26 -15.20
N ILE A 389 -1.81 -14.31 -14.36
CA ILE A 389 -0.83 -15.39 -14.30
C ILE A 389 -1.21 -16.30 -13.13
N PRO A 390 -1.34 -17.62 -13.36
CA PRO A 390 -1.64 -18.56 -12.27
C PRO A 390 -0.69 -18.34 -11.08
N TRP A 391 -1.23 -18.38 -9.87
CA TRP A 391 -0.45 -18.16 -8.66
C TRP A 391 0.72 -19.15 -8.50
N ASN A 392 0.53 -20.39 -8.98
CA ASN A 392 1.51 -21.47 -8.97
C ASN A 392 2.33 -21.57 -10.27
N ALA A 393 2.21 -20.62 -11.19
CA ALA A 393 2.97 -20.61 -12.44
C ALA A 393 4.46 -20.65 -12.16
N THR A 394 5.15 -21.52 -12.90
CA THR A 394 6.60 -21.59 -12.92
C THR A 394 7.18 -20.32 -13.55
N PRO A 395 8.45 -19.96 -13.30
CA PRO A 395 9.11 -18.85 -13.99
C PRO A 395 9.03 -18.95 -15.53
N LYS A 396 9.07 -20.17 -16.08
CA LYS A 396 8.89 -20.40 -17.52
C LYS A 396 7.49 -19.99 -17.98
N GLU A 397 6.47 -20.47 -17.32
CA GLU A 397 5.07 -20.14 -17.64
C GLU A 397 4.83 -18.64 -17.47
N PHE A 398 5.39 -18.03 -16.43
CA PHE A 398 5.32 -16.59 -16.23
C PHE A 398 5.96 -15.84 -17.40
N GLY A 399 7.20 -16.19 -17.78
CA GLY A 399 7.88 -15.56 -18.91
C GLY A 399 7.13 -15.69 -20.23
N LEU A 400 6.57 -16.86 -20.52
CA LEU A 400 5.74 -17.10 -21.71
C LEU A 400 4.42 -16.30 -21.68
N ALA A 401 3.82 -16.12 -20.49
CA ALA A 401 2.64 -15.27 -20.35
C ALA A 401 2.94 -13.80 -20.63
N LEU A 402 4.10 -13.30 -20.18
CA LEU A 402 4.58 -11.94 -20.53
C LEU A 402 4.83 -11.81 -22.02
N GLN A 403 5.46 -12.81 -22.67
CA GLN A 403 5.69 -12.82 -24.11
C GLN A 403 4.38 -12.74 -24.88
N LYS A 404 3.38 -13.52 -24.48
CA LYS A 404 2.02 -13.46 -25.05
C LYS A 404 1.36 -12.09 -24.81
N ALA A 405 1.56 -11.48 -23.64
CA ALA A 405 1.06 -10.14 -23.35
C ALA A 405 1.63 -9.10 -24.35
N ALA A 406 2.92 -9.16 -24.63
CA ALA A 406 3.61 -8.24 -25.54
C ALA A 406 3.08 -8.33 -26.99
N THR A 407 2.47 -9.45 -27.37
CA THR A 407 1.86 -9.66 -28.70
C THR A 407 0.38 -9.22 -28.75
N MET A 408 -0.15 -8.59 -27.70
CA MET A 408 -1.54 -8.12 -27.66
C MET A 408 -1.78 -7.09 -28.78
N SER A 409 -2.92 -7.24 -29.49
CA SER A 409 -3.26 -6.28 -30.53
C SER A 409 -3.46 -4.87 -29.98
N PRO A 410 -3.01 -3.81 -30.69
CA PRO A 410 -3.17 -2.43 -30.26
C PRO A 410 -4.64 -2.05 -29.96
N LYS A 411 -5.58 -2.58 -30.73
CA LYS A 411 -7.03 -2.35 -30.54
C LYS A 411 -7.51 -2.92 -29.19
N LYS A 412 -7.10 -4.15 -28.85
CA LYS A 412 -7.45 -4.77 -27.55
C LYS A 412 -6.80 -4.02 -26.42
N PHE A 413 -5.50 -3.73 -26.52
CA PHE A 413 -4.75 -2.96 -25.54
C PHE A 413 -5.46 -1.65 -25.20
N LEU A 414 -5.79 -0.84 -26.23
CA LEU A 414 -6.45 0.44 -26.03
C LEU A 414 -7.84 0.29 -25.38
N LYS A 415 -8.65 -0.64 -25.86
CA LYS A 415 -10.00 -0.89 -25.33
C LYS A 415 -9.95 -1.24 -23.84
N ASP A 416 -9.09 -2.18 -23.48
CA ASP A 416 -9.01 -2.70 -22.12
C ASP A 416 -8.39 -1.69 -21.14
N THR A 417 -7.40 -0.91 -21.60
CA THR A 417 -6.80 0.14 -20.75
C THR A 417 -7.75 1.32 -20.54
N LEU A 418 -8.58 1.68 -21.52
CA LEU A 418 -9.65 2.66 -21.32
C LEU A 418 -10.67 2.18 -20.29
N HIS A 419 -11.09 0.93 -20.40
CA HIS A 419 -11.98 0.33 -19.40
C HIS A 419 -11.38 0.38 -17.98
N ASN A 420 -10.12 0.00 -17.81
CA ASN A 420 -9.44 0.03 -16.53
C ASN A 420 -9.31 1.45 -15.96
N PHE A 421 -9.04 2.42 -16.82
CA PHE A 421 -8.95 3.82 -16.41
C PHE A 421 -10.28 4.31 -15.82
N GLU A 422 -11.41 4.08 -16.51
CA GLU A 422 -12.73 4.47 -16.02
C GLU A 422 -13.12 3.70 -14.74
N LEU A 423 -12.80 2.41 -14.68
CA LEU A 423 -13.03 1.60 -13.48
C LEU A 423 -12.31 2.16 -12.25
N VAL A 424 -11.04 2.56 -12.41
CA VAL A 424 -10.27 3.15 -11.30
C VAL A 424 -10.84 4.51 -10.90
N ARG A 425 -11.22 5.35 -11.86
CA ARG A 425 -11.85 6.65 -11.59
C ARG A 425 -13.13 6.50 -10.76
N GLU A 426 -13.88 5.45 -11.00
CA GLU A 426 -15.13 5.18 -10.29
C GLU A 426 -14.88 4.67 -8.87
N LEU A 427 -14.01 3.65 -8.72
CA LEU A 427 -13.88 2.88 -7.48
C LEU A 427 -12.84 3.45 -6.51
N PHE A 428 -11.80 4.14 -7.02
CA PHE A 428 -10.65 4.56 -6.22
C PHE A 428 -10.53 6.09 -6.08
N ASN A 429 -11.63 6.80 -6.21
CA ASN A 429 -11.62 8.25 -6.15
C ASN A 429 -11.57 8.75 -4.70
N SER A 430 -10.48 9.43 -4.33
CA SER A 430 -10.29 9.99 -2.98
C SER A 430 -11.35 11.03 -2.61
N LYS A 431 -11.87 11.79 -3.58
CA LYS A 431 -12.93 12.77 -3.35
C LYS A 431 -14.24 12.10 -2.93
N LYS A 432 -14.63 11.02 -3.60
CA LYS A 432 -15.79 10.21 -3.21
C LYS A 432 -15.64 9.63 -1.79
N ASN A 433 -14.44 9.13 -1.46
CA ASN A 433 -14.16 8.63 -0.12
C ASN A 433 -14.24 9.75 0.93
N ALA A 434 -13.70 10.92 0.63
CA ALA A 434 -13.76 12.09 1.51
C ALA A 434 -15.20 12.55 1.74
N GLU A 435 -16.01 12.63 0.68
CA GLU A 435 -17.45 12.96 0.76
C GLU A 435 -18.20 11.95 1.64
N GLU A 436 -17.93 10.67 1.48
CA GLU A 436 -18.58 9.61 2.26
C GLU A 436 -18.17 9.68 3.73
N ILE A 437 -16.90 9.90 4.05
CA ILE A 437 -16.43 10.10 5.43
C ILE A 437 -17.16 11.30 6.06
N ILE A 438 -17.22 12.42 5.34
CA ILE A 438 -17.91 13.63 5.83
C ILE A 438 -19.39 13.36 6.05
N ARG A 439 -20.05 12.69 5.10
CA ARG A 439 -21.47 12.35 5.16
C ARG A 439 -21.78 11.51 6.40
N LEU A 440 -20.99 10.48 6.65
CA LEU A 440 -21.13 9.61 7.82
C LEU A 440 -20.84 10.36 9.13
N CYS A 441 -19.81 11.20 9.16
CA CYS A 441 -19.50 12.00 10.35
C CYS A 441 -20.59 12.99 10.70
N LYS A 442 -21.17 13.68 9.70
CA LYS A 442 -22.33 14.58 9.89
C LYS A 442 -23.57 13.85 10.43
N GLY A 443 -23.76 12.60 10.03
CA GLY A 443 -24.90 11.79 10.47
C GLY A 443 -24.83 11.34 11.92
N GLY A 444 -23.64 11.33 12.51
CA GLY A 444 -23.38 10.93 13.89
C GLY A 444 -23.59 9.43 14.14
N ARG A 445 -23.33 9.00 15.39
CA ARG A 445 -23.28 7.57 15.78
C ARG A 445 -24.58 6.81 15.50
N LYS A 446 -25.73 7.42 15.70
CA LYS A 446 -27.02 6.76 15.49
C LYS A 446 -27.25 6.41 14.02
N ARG A 447 -26.90 7.32 13.11
CA ARG A 447 -27.00 7.10 11.67
C ARG A 447 -26.00 6.09 11.19
N VAL A 448 -24.76 6.22 11.62
CA VAL A 448 -23.68 5.30 11.28
C VAL A 448 -24.04 3.86 11.66
N LYS A 449 -24.53 3.62 12.89
CA LYS A 449 -24.99 2.30 13.32
C LYS A 449 -26.18 1.76 12.52
N LYS A 450 -26.98 2.63 11.92
CA LYS A 450 -28.13 2.24 11.07
C LYS A 450 -27.69 1.88 9.65
N GLU A 451 -26.73 2.60 9.11
CA GLU A 451 -26.31 2.48 7.70
C GLU A 451 -25.14 1.50 7.50
N LEU A 452 -24.29 1.34 8.51
CA LEU A 452 -23.11 0.49 8.40
C LEU A 452 -23.26 -0.80 9.20
N GLU A 453 -22.70 -1.89 8.67
CA GLU A 453 -22.64 -3.15 9.38
C GLU A 453 -21.73 -3.06 10.61
N CYS A 454 -22.26 -3.48 11.73
CA CYS A 454 -21.54 -3.75 12.97
C CYS A 454 -21.28 -5.26 13.10
N GLY A 455 -20.73 -5.89 12.09
CA GLY A 455 -20.75 -7.33 11.90
C GLY A 455 -20.51 -8.17 13.16
N THR A 456 -21.25 -9.25 13.23
CA THR A 456 -21.16 -10.27 14.28
C THR A 456 -20.85 -11.65 13.69
N ASP A 457 -20.60 -11.76 12.42
CA ASP A 457 -20.30 -13.05 11.83
C ASP A 457 -18.86 -13.45 12.16
N SER A 458 -18.83 -14.24 13.20
CA SER A 458 -17.65 -14.48 13.97
C SER A 458 -16.75 -15.58 13.41
N ASP A 459 -17.32 -16.64 12.87
CA ASP A 459 -16.54 -17.88 12.70
C ASP A 459 -15.57 -17.82 11.53
N ASN A 460 -15.99 -17.23 10.42
CA ASN A 460 -15.13 -17.04 9.26
C ASN A 460 -13.98 -16.07 9.56
N VAL A 461 -14.26 -14.99 10.25
CA VAL A 461 -13.26 -13.97 10.57
C VAL A 461 -12.32 -14.46 11.67
N ARG A 462 -12.81 -15.18 12.69
CA ARG A 462 -11.95 -15.81 13.71
C ARG A 462 -10.95 -16.78 13.08
N ARG A 463 -11.41 -17.63 12.18
CA ARG A 463 -10.54 -18.54 11.45
C ARG A 463 -9.50 -17.81 10.61
N ILE A 464 -9.89 -16.75 9.94
CA ILE A 464 -9.01 -15.87 9.17
C ILE A 464 -7.90 -15.30 10.03
N THR A 465 -8.28 -14.74 11.17
CA THR A 465 -7.36 -14.13 12.12
C THR A 465 -6.38 -15.15 12.65
N SER A 466 -6.87 -16.34 13.03
CA SER A 466 -6.04 -17.44 13.47
C SER A 466 -5.01 -17.85 12.42
N ASP A 467 -5.46 -18.06 11.20
CA ASP A 467 -4.59 -18.43 10.07
C ASP A 467 -3.50 -17.38 9.79
N ILE A 468 -3.84 -16.08 9.88
CA ILE A 468 -2.88 -15.00 9.73
C ILE A 468 -1.84 -15.01 10.85
N MET A 469 -2.28 -15.18 12.08
CA MET A 469 -1.40 -15.15 13.24
C MET A 469 -0.44 -16.34 13.25
N GLU A 470 -0.95 -17.54 13.01
CA GLU A 470 -0.18 -18.76 12.99
C GLU A 470 0.83 -18.77 11.84
N ASN A 471 0.35 -18.52 10.62
CA ASN A 471 1.18 -18.66 9.42
C ASN A 471 2.11 -17.49 9.17
N PHE A 472 1.79 -16.31 9.68
CA PHE A 472 2.56 -15.10 9.39
C PHE A 472 3.49 -14.69 10.54
N TYR A 473 3.04 -14.86 11.77
CA TYR A 473 3.77 -14.44 12.96
C TYR A 473 4.28 -15.59 13.79
N GLY A 474 3.92 -16.84 13.47
CA GLY A 474 4.22 -18.00 14.29
C GLY A 474 3.58 -17.93 15.67
N ILE A 475 2.45 -17.25 15.79
CA ILE A 475 1.71 -17.07 17.03
C ILE A 475 0.45 -17.92 16.97
N GLU A 476 0.41 -19.00 17.74
CA GLU A 476 -0.84 -19.73 18.00
C GLU A 476 -1.77 -18.84 18.82
N LEU A 477 -2.91 -18.46 18.23
CA LEU A 477 -3.97 -17.81 19.00
C LEU A 477 -4.76 -18.87 19.77
N PRO A 478 -5.03 -18.68 21.06
CA PRO A 478 -5.95 -19.55 21.76
C PRO A 478 -7.31 -19.54 21.05
N ILE A 479 -7.83 -20.73 20.77
CA ILE A 479 -9.10 -20.94 20.06
C ILE A 479 -10.28 -20.38 20.87
N GLU A 480 -10.10 -20.17 22.15
CA GLU A 480 -11.10 -19.60 23.05
C GLU A 480 -10.81 -18.11 23.27
N TRP A 481 -11.49 -17.28 22.50
CA TRP A 481 -11.72 -15.90 22.88
C TRP A 481 -12.89 -15.93 23.88
N GLU A 482 -12.58 -15.86 25.17
CA GLU A 482 -13.61 -15.64 26.17
C GLU A 482 -14.40 -14.38 25.82
N GLU A 483 -15.74 -14.50 25.90
CA GLU A 483 -16.75 -13.50 25.61
C GLU A 483 -16.60 -12.18 26.39
#